data_2de4579e673235bf2bd240156f086a7a
#
_entry.id   2de4579e673235bf2bd240156f086a7a
#
_cell.length_a   1.000
_cell.length_b   1.000
_cell.length_c   1.000
_cell.angle_alpha   90.00
_cell.angle_beta   90.00
_cell.angle_gamma   90.00
#
_symmetry.space_group_name_H-M   'P 1'
#
loop_
_entity.id
_entity.type
_entity.pdbx_description
1 polymer ?
#
loop_
_entity_poly.entity_id
_entity_poly.type
_entity_poly.pdbx_seq_one_letter_code
_entity_poly.pdbx_strand_id
1 'polypeptide(L)'
;MEKHIIGRVKTKLMNQDAHSLHTIQMKVLKILCGIINYLLKSKNKSEKKMLTTFDEIIEVTLHHEGGYVHDPKDLGGETNYGIAKRFYPDVDIKNLTKEGAKEIYKKDYWDKNKIDDLPDDLKHIFFDMCVNQGRGTAVKILQRAINGKGGDLKVDGGFGPGTKKAFEKYKPSLERLRCYRLKHYYDLVNRKPEQERFLFGWYKRALSV
;
A
#
# COMPACT_ATOMS: atom_id res chain seq x y z
N MET A 1 15.54 8.54 25.22
CA MET A 1 14.35 7.65 25.25
C MET A 1 14.42 6.52 24.22
N GLU A 2 14.84 6.78 22.97
CA GLU A 2 14.91 5.78 21.87
C GLU A 2 15.90 4.61 22.15
N LYS A 3 17.09 4.89 22.69
CA LYS A 3 18.07 3.84 23.03
C LYS A 3 17.58 2.84 24.09
N HIS A 4 16.65 3.27 24.96
CA HIS A 4 16.07 2.41 26.02
C HIS A 4 15.00 1.48 25.48
N ILE A 5 14.26 1.88 24.46
CA ILE A 5 13.23 1.05 23.82
C ILE A 5 13.89 -0.07 23.00
N ILE A 6 14.95 0.25 22.24
CA ILE A 6 15.70 -0.74 21.46
C ILE A 6 16.36 -1.77 22.37
N GLY A 7 16.90 -1.35 23.53
CA GLY A 7 17.49 -2.25 24.52
C GLY A 7 16.47 -3.24 25.11
N ARG A 8 15.28 -2.78 25.49
CA ARG A 8 14.23 -3.65 26.08
C ARG A 8 13.64 -4.65 25.08
N VAL A 9 13.51 -4.25 23.81
CA VAL A 9 13.05 -5.17 22.75
C VAL A 9 14.08 -6.29 22.53
N LYS A 10 15.38 -5.94 22.54
CA LYS A 10 16.48 -6.90 22.39
C LYS A 10 16.54 -7.94 23.50
N THR A 11 16.35 -7.52 24.75
CA THR A 11 16.42 -8.42 25.93
C THR A 11 15.23 -9.34 26.04
N LYS A 12 14.03 -8.91 25.64
CA LYS A 12 12.80 -9.72 25.71
C LYS A 12 12.71 -10.79 24.63
N LEU A 13 13.41 -10.60 23.50
CA LEU A 13 13.47 -11.54 22.36
C LEU A 13 14.52 -12.65 22.53
N MET A 14 15.43 -12.54 23.50
CA MET A 14 16.53 -13.50 23.67
C MET A 14 16.18 -14.72 24.54
N ASN A 15 14.99 -14.79 25.12
CA ASN A 15 14.61 -15.80 26.12
C ASN A 15 13.47 -16.76 25.72
N GLN A 16 13.18 -16.95 24.44
CA GLN A 16 12.21 -17.96 23.99
C GLN A 16 12.78 -18.85 22.88
N ASP A 17 12.62 -20.16 23.11
CA ASP A 17 13.08 -21.32 22.30
C ASP A 17 12.82 -21.26 20.79
N ALA A 18 13.71 -21.62 20.00
CA ALA A 18 14.94 -20.98 19.65
C ALA A 18 15.34 -21.26 18.22
N HIS A 19 14.93 -22.12 17.39
CA HIS A 19 15.55 -22.21 16.04
C HIS A 19 14.68 -21.81 14.85
N SER A 20 13.37 -22.00 14.84
CA SER A 20 12.51 -21.53 13.74
C SER A 20 11.97 -20.13 13.97
N LEU A 21 11.62 -19.79 15.22
CA LEU A 21 11.20 -18.44 15.65
C LEU A 21 12.32 -17.41 15.49
N HIS A 22 13.58 -17.80 15.76
CA HIS A 22 14.73 -16.92 15.66
C HIS A 22 14.99 -16.43 14.23
N THR A 23 14.78 -17.26 13.22
CA THR A 23 14.97 -16.88 11.81
C THR A 23 13.92 -15.87 11.35
N ILE A 24 12.65 -16.05 11.72
CA ILE A 24 11.57 -15.13 11.41
C ILE A 24 11.73 -13.81 12.17
N GLN A 25 12.09 -13.88 13.46
CA GLN A 25 12.33 -12.68 14.28
C GLN A 25 13.51 -11.86 13.79
N MET A 26 14.62 -12.48 13.37
CA MET A 26 15.78 -11.76 12.81
C MET A 26 15.45 -11.14 11.45
N LYS A 27 14.63 -11.77 10.62
CA LYS A 27 14.16 -11.19 9.37
C LYS A 27 13.27 -9.96 9.63
N VAL A 28 12.32 -10.07 10.55
CA VAL A 28 11.45 -8.95 10.96
C VAL A 28 12.27 -7.80 11.55
N LEU A 29 13.29 -8.09 12.37
CA LEU A 29 14.17 -7.08 12.94
C LEU A 29 15.00 -6.35 11.86
N LYS A 30 15.53 -7.07 10.87
CA LYS A 30 16.23 -6.47 9.71
C LYS A 30 15.31 -5.57 8.89
N ILE A 31 14.07 -5.99 8.67
CA ILE A 31 13.07 -5.19 7.97
C ILE A 31 12.73 -3.93 8.78
N LEU A 32 12.51 -4.06 10.09
CA LEU A 32 12.24 -2.92 10.98
C LEU A 32 13.42 -1.95 11.04
N CYS A 33 14.66 -2.43 11.12
CA CYS A 33 15.85 -1.58 11.05
C CYS A 33 15.98 -0.87 9.69
N GLY A 34 15.65 -1.54 8.59
CA GLY A 34 15.58 -0.93 7.27
C GLY A 34 14.53 0.17 7.18
N ILE A 35 13.35 -0.07 7.74
CA ILE A 35 12.25 0.92 7.81
C ILE A 35 12.65 2.12 8.68
N ILE A 36 13.24 1.90 9.85
CA ILE A 36 13.70 2.96 10.75
C ILE A 36 14.78 3.80 10.07
N ASN A 37 15.76 3.18 9.41
CA ASN A 37 16.80 3.89 8.68
C ASN A 37 16.23 4.69 7.49
N TYR A 38 15.21 4.15 6.79
CA TYR A 38 14.51 4.86 5.72
C TYR A 38 13.76 6.08 6.27
N LEU A 39 13.04 5.94 7.38
CA LEU A 39 12.30 7.03 8.03
C LEU A 39 13.24 8.11 8.59
N LEU A 40 14.39 7.72 9.15
CA LEU A 40 15.42 8.66 9.61
C LEU A 40 16.07 9.44 8.45
N LYS A 41 16.34 8.76 7.33
CA LYS A 41 16.86 9.42 6.11
C LYS A 41 15.82 10.31 5.43
N SER A 42 14.53 9.99 5.52
CA SER A 42 13.47 10.80 4.94
C SER A 42 13.25 12.12 5.69
N LYS A 43 13.52 12.17 6.99
CA LYS A 43 13.50 13.43 7.78
C LYS A 43 14.56 14.45 7.34
N ASN A 44 15.64 14.00 6.71
CA ASN A 44 16.73 14.87 6.26
C ASN A 44 16.65 15.23 4.75
N LYS A 45 15.61 14.76 4.06
CA LYS A 45 15.42 15.08 2.65
C LYS A 45 14.43 16.23 2.53
N SER A 46 14.87 17.34 1.90
CA SER A 46 14.05 18.50 1.53
C SER A 46 12.60 18.11 1.25
N GLU A 47 11.65 18.92 1.70
CA GLU A 47 10.20 18.75 1.53
C GLU A 47 9.85 18.14 0.16
N LYS A 48 9.59 16.83 0.15
CA LYS A 48 9.09 16.18 -1.07
C LYS A 48 7.72 16.79 -1.34
N LYS A 49 7.57 17.48 -2.48
CA LYS A 49 6.28 18.05 -2.91
C LYS A 49 5.19 16.98 -2.74
N MET A 50 4.15 17.30 -1.99
CA MET A 50 2.99 16.43 -1.84
C MET A 50 2.20 16.43 -3.15
N LEU A 51 1.94 15.25 -3.69
CA LEU A 51 1.13 15.07 -4.90
C LEU A 51 -0.33 14.99 -4.49
N THR A 52 -1.17 15.86 -5.03
CA THR A 52 -2.57 16.04 -4.60
C THR A 52 -3.59 15.87 -5.71
N THR A 53 -3.15 15.98 -6.97
CA THR A 53 -4.03 15.83 -8.12
C THR A 53 -3.87 14.47 -8.79
N PHE A 54 -4.91 14.02 -9.50
CA PHE A 54 -4.85 12.80 -10.30
C PHE A 54 -3.65 12.83 -11.27
N ASP A 55 -3.47 13.93 -11.99
CA ASP A 55 -2.44 14.04 -13.03
C ASP A 55 -1.02 13.91 -12.45
N GLU A 56 -0.75 14.50 -11.29
CA GLU A 56 0.54 14.35 -10.62
C GLU A 56 0.77 12.90 -10.13
N ILE A 57 -0.26 12.29 -9.56
CA ILE A 57 -0.19 10.95 -8.96
C ILE A 57 -0.09 9.87 -10.02
N ILE A 58 -0.85 9.99 -11.12
CA ILE A 58 -0.85 8.98 -12.18
C ILE A 58 0.48 8.93 -12.93
N GLU A 59 1.18 10.06 -13.09
CA GLU A 59 2.51 10.07 -13.71
C GLU A 59 3.49 9.20 -12.92
N VAL A 60 3.49 9.29 -11.60
CA VAL A 60 4.33 8.45 -10.73
C VAL A 60 3.91 6.98 -10.82
N THR A 61 2.61 6.72 -10.85
CA THR A 61 2.08 5.36 -10.95
C THR A 61 2.50 4.70 -12.26
N LEU A 62 2.30 5.36 -13.39
CA LEU A 62 2.65 4.83 -14.71
C LEU A 62 4.17 4.71 -14.94
N HIS A 63 4.98 5.52 -14.25
CA HIS A 63 6.45 5.39 -14.31
C HIS A 63 6.92 4.06 -13.65
N HIS A 64 6.18 3.56 -12.68
CA HIS A 64 6.47 2.29 -12.01
C HIS A 64 5.87 1.07 -12.72
N GLU A 65 4.84 1.28 -13.53
CA GLU A 65 4.21 0.22 -14.31
C GLU A 65 5.01 0.06 -15.62
N GLY A 66 5.43 -1.18 -15.92
CA GLY A 66 6.19 -1.49 -17.14
C GLY A 66 5.39 -1.23 -18.42
N GLY A 67 6.08 -1.27 -19.58
CA GLY A 67 5.44 -1.25 -20.90
C GLY A 67 4.65 -2.54 -21.18
N TYR A 68 4.36 -2.75 -22.45
CA TYR A 68 3.65 -3.94 -22.93
C TYR A 68 4.43 -5.22 -22.61
N VAL A 69 3.75 -6.16 -21.97
CA VAL A 69 4.24 -7.52 -21.67
C VAL A 69 3.18 -8.52 -22.12
N HIS A 70 3.60 -9.54 -22.83
CA HIS A 70 2.79 -10.69 -23.17
C HIS A 70 3.57 -11.96 -22.84
N ASP A 71 3.24 -12.61 -21.74
CA ASP A 71 3.76 -13.93 -21.40
C ASP A 71 2.63 -14.96 -21.61
N PRO A 72 2.74 -15.84 -22.63
CA PRO A 72 1.74 -16.88 -22.88
C PRO A 72 1.56 -17.87 -21.71
N LYS A 73 2.51 -17.91 -20.78
CA LYS A 73 2.47 -18.76 -19.57
C LYS A 73 1.83 -18.06 -18.38
N ASP A 74 1.65 -16.74 -18.46
CA ASP A 74 0.94 -15.98 -17.42
C ASP A 74 -0.57 -16.04 -17.66
N LEU A 75 -1.31 -16.54 -16.66
CA LEU A 75 -2.78 -16.54 -16.64
C LEU A 75 -3.38 -15.12 -16.78
N GLY A 76 -2.58 -14.08 -16.64
CA GLY A 76 -2.97 -12.68 -16.80
C GLY A 76 -3.12 -12.23 -18.26
N GLY A 77 -2.49 -12.93 -19.20
CA GLY A 77 -2.46 -12.55 -20.61
C GLY A 77 -1.63 -11.29 -20.88
N GLU A 78 -2.06 -10.52 -21.87
CA GLU A 78 -1.43 -9.23 -22.20
C GLU A 78 -1.61 -8.20 -21.10
N THR A 79 -0.55 -7.46 -20.83
CA THR A 79 -0.58 -6.33 -19.88
C THR A 79 0.18 -5.14 -20.45
N ASN A 80 -0.36 -3.94 -20.37
CA ASN A 80 0.31 -2.71 -20.78
C ASN A 80 -0.07 -1.59 -19.80
N TYR A 81 0.88 -0.80 -19.36
CA TYR A 81 0.69 0.23 -18.33
C TYR A 81 -0.03 -0.29 -17.06
N GLY A 82 0.18 -1.57 -16.68
CA GLY A 82 -0.51 -2.20 -15.55
C GLY A 82 -1.97 -2.61 -15.82
N ILE A 83 -2.49 -2.35 -17.03
CA ILE A 83 -3.84 -2.76 -17.45
C ILE A 83 -3.76 -4.13 -18.10
N ALA A 84 -4.40 -5.14 -17.46
CA ALA A 84 -4.36 -6.52 -17.92
C ALA A 84 -5.63 -6.90 -18.72
N LYS A 85 -5.44 -7.59 -19.84
CA LYS A 85 -6.51 -8.04 -20.75
C LYS A 85 -7.65 -8.78 -20.05
N ARG A 86 -7.31 -9.59 -19.06
CA ARG A 86 -8.32 -10.35 -18.29
C ARG A 86 -9.33 -9.48 -17.55
N PHE A 87 -8.97 -8.25 -17.19
CA PHE A 87 -9.87 -7.31 -16.50
C PHE A 87 -10.52 -6.31 -17.46
N TYR A 88 -9.94 -6.16 -18.64
CA TYR A 88 -10.40 -5.24 -19.70
C TYR A 88 -10.46 -5.97 -21.04
N PRO A 89 -11.39 -6.96 -21.19
CA PRO A 89 -11.45 -7.83 -22.39
C PRO A 89 -11.73 -7.06 -23.69
N ASP A 90 -12.37 -5.92 -23.61
CA ASP A 90 -12.74 -5.09 -24.77
C ASP A 90 -11.66 -4.06 -25.15
N VAL A 91 -10.61 -3.91 -24.34
CA VAL A 91 -9.52 -2.96 -24.61
C VAL A 91 -8.43 -3.63 -25.45
N ASP A 92 -7.98 -2.95 -26.50
CA ASP A 92 -6.75 -3.33 -27.24
C ASP A 92 -5.51 -3.01 -26.40
N ILE A 93 -5.09 -3.99 -25.57
CA ILE A 93 -3.98 -3.82 -24.64
C ILE A 93 -2.66 -3.55 -25.36
N LYS A 94 -2.44 -4.18 -26.50
CA LYS A 94 -1.21 -4.06 -27.27
C LYS A 94 -0.98 -2.63 -27.77
N ASN A 95 -2.06 -1.99 -28.23
CA ASN A 95 -2.02 -0.62 -28.77
C ASN A 95 -2.50 0.43 -27.77
N LEU A 96 -2.69 0.06 -26.49
CA LEU A 96 -3.11 0.99 -25.45
C LEU A 96 -2.08 2.11 -25.31
N THR A 97 -2.53 3.34 -25.49
CA THR A 97 -1.70 4.53 -25.28
C THR A 97 -1.61 4.89 -23.79
N LYS A 98 -0.63 5.72 -23.42
CA LYS A 98 -0.51 6.24 -22.06
C LYS A 98 -1.76 7.02 -21.64
N GLU A 99 -2.30 7.81 -22.54
CA GLU A 99 -3.51 8.60 -22.33
C GLU A 99 -4.72 7.69 -22.11
N GLY A 100 -4.90 6.64 -22.92
CA GLY A 100 -5.95 5.65 -22.72
C GLY A 100 -5.82 4.92 -21.39
N ALA A 101 -4.61 4.60 -20.97
CA ALA A 101 -4.38 4.04 -19.64
C ALA A 101 -4.77 5.02 -18.52
N LYS A 102 -4.43 6.31 -18.64
CA LYS A 102 -4.85 7.34 -17.68
C LYS A 102 -6.37 7.44 -17.57
N GLU A 103 -7.09 7.40 -18.68
CA GLU A 103 -8.57 7.43 -18.68
C GLU A 103 -9.16 6.25 -17.91
N ILE A 104 -8.60 5.03 -18.09
CA ILE A 104 -9.01 3.84 -17.35
C ILE A 104 -8.74 4.03 -15.86
N TYR A 105 -7.54 4.49 -15.48
CA TYR A 105 -7.20 4.73 -14.07
C TYR A 105 -8.06 5.82 -13.44
N LYS A 106 -8.35 6.91 -14.19
CA LYS A 106 -9.23 7.99 -13.74
C LYS A 106 -10.62 7.44 -13.43
N LYS A 107 -11.24 6.79 -14.40
CA LYS A 107 -12.60 6.26 -14.29
C LYS A 107 -12.73 5.19 -13.22
N ASP A 108 -11.91 4.13 -13.30
CA ASP A 108 -12.14 2.90 -12.53
C ASP A 108 -11.47 2.88 -11.15
N TYR A 109 -10.43 3.70 -10.95
CA TYR A 109 -9.71 3.73 -9.66
C TYR A 109 -9.83 5.06 -8.94
N TRP A 110 -9.89 6.20 -9.64
CA TRP A 110 -9.97 7.50 -9.00
C TRP A 110 -11.41 7.92 -8.74
N ASP A 111 -12.20 8.11 -9.79
CA ASP A 111 -13.59 8.63 -9.70
C ASP A 111 -14.52 7.63 -8.99
N LYS A 112 -14.44 6.35 -9.36
CA LYS A 112 -15.23 5.27 -8.75
C LYS A 112 -14.97 5.14 -7.25
N ASN A 113 -13.78 5.51 -6.77
CA ASN A 113 -13.42 5.50 -5.36
C ASN A 113 -13.55 6.85 -4.68
N LYS A 114 -14.00 7.89 -5.39
CA LYS A 114 -14.21 9.25 -4.88
C LYS A 114 -12.96 9.79 -4.18
N ILE A 115 -11.80 9.63 -4.83
CA ILE A 115 -10.52 9.99 -4.22
C ILE A 115 -10.41 11.50 -4.01
N ASP A 116 -11.09 12.30 -4.83
CA ASP A 116 -11.16 13.75 -4.66
C ASP A 116 -11.79 14.18 -3.31
N ASP A 117 -12.66 13.34 -2.72
CA ASP A 117 -13.28 13.59 -1.41
C ASP A 117 -12.32 13.37 -0.23
N LEU A 118 -11.13 12.79 -0.46
CA LEU A 118 -10.15 12.55 0.57
C LEU A 118 -9.27 13.78 0.83
N PRO A 119 -8.74 13.94 2.05
CA PRO A 119 -7.67 14.90 2.33
C PRO A 119 -6.47 14.69 1.39
N ASP A 120 -5.84 15.79 0.98
CA ASP A 120 -4.76 15.79 0.00
C ASP A 120 -3.61 14.83 0.36
N ASP A 121 -3.23 14.78 1.62
CA ASP A 121 -2.19 13.90 2.13
C ASP A 121 -2.51 12.40 2.03
N LEU A 122 -3.79 12.03 1.85
CA LEU A 122 -4.22 10.65 1.75
C LEU A 122 -4.55 10.21 0.32
N LYS A 123 -4.73 11.14 -0.63
CA LYS A 123 -5.11 10.82 -2.01
C LYS A 123 -4.14 9.85 -2.66
N HIS A 124 -2.83 10.16 -2.60
CA HIS A 124 -1.81 9.35 -3.25
C HIS A 124 -1.74 7.93 -2.68
N ILE A 125 -1.64 7.78 -1.36
CA ILE A 125 -1.55 6.45 -0.75
C ILE A 125 -2.83 5.63 -0.98
N PHE A 126 -4.00 6.26 -0.91
CA PHE A 126 -5.27 5.55 -1.10
C PHE A 126 -5.46 5.09 -2.55
N PHE A 127 -5.12 5.95 -3.52
CA PHE A 127 -5.11 5.59 -4.94
C PHE A 127 -4.15 4.42 -5.19
N ASP A 128 -2.92 4.51 -4.71
CA ASP A 128 -1.92 3.45 -4.86
C ASP A 128 -2.38 2.13 -4.23
N MET A 129 -3.05 2.17 -3.08
CA MET A 129 -3.66 0.97 -2.49
C MET A 129 -4.79 0.40 -3.36
N CYS A 130 -5.63 1.26 -3.96
CA CYS A 130 -6.71 0.80 -4.84
C CYS A 130 -6.16 0.11 -6.08
N VAL A 131 -5.10 0.64 -6.67
CA VAL A 131 -4.43 0.06 -7.84
C VAL A 131 -3.77 -1.28 -7.50
N ASN A 132 -2.97 -1.33 -6.41
CA ASN A 132 -2.15 -2.52 -6.11
C ASN A 132 -2.86 -3.63 -5.37
N GLN A 133 -3.77 -3.30 -4.48
CA GLN A 133 -4.38 -4.25 -3.55
C GLN A 133 -5.88 -4.44 -3.82
N GLY A 134 -6.42 -3.62 -4.72
CA GLY A 134 -7.84 -3.53 -5.01
C GLY A 134 -8.61 -2.70 -3.96
N ARG A 135 -9.70 -2.06 -4.41
CA ARG A 135 -10.54 -1.17 -3.59
C ARG A 135 -10.97 -1.78 -2.26
N GLY A 136 -11.47 -3.03 -2.29
CA GLY A 136 -11.96 -3.68 -1.07
C GLY A 136 -10.88 -3.80 0.01
N THR A 137 -9.65 -4.15 -0.39
CA THR A 137 -8.51 -4.23 0.53
C THR A 137 -8.09 -2.84 1.01
N ALA A 138 -8.03 -1.85 0.12
CA ALA A 138 -7.71 -0.46 0.47
C ALA A 138 -8.67 0.08 1.54
N VAL A 139 -9.97 -0.14 1.36
CA VAL A 139 -10.99 0.27 2.34
C VAL A 139 -10.86 -0.50 3.65
N LYS A 140 -10.58 -1.81 3.63
CA LYS A 140 -10.33 -2.58 4.87
C LYS A 140 -9.13 -2.07 5.65
N ILE A 141 -8.06 -1.65 4.96
CA ILE A 141 -6.89 -1.03 5.59
C ILE A 141 -7.30 0.29 6.26
N LEU A 142 -8.06 1.13 5.55
CA LEU A 142 -8.59 2.39 6.07
C LEU A 142 -9.49 2.17 7.30
N GLN A 143 -10.44 1.24 7.24
CA GLN A 143 -11.33 0.89 8.36
C GLN A 143 -10.54 0.44 9.59
N ARG A 144 -9.50 -0.40 9.41
CA ARG A 144 -8.61 -0.78 10.51
C ARG A 144 -7.83 0.40 11.08
N ALA A 145 -7.36 1.32 10.23
CA ALA A 145 -6.67 2.52 10.67
C ALA A 145 -7.58 3.46 11.49
N ILE A 146 -8.86 3.56 11.11
CA ILE A 146 -9.90 4.29 11.85
C ILE A 146 -10.17 3.62 13.20
N ASN A 147 -10.36 2.30 13.21
CA ASN A 147 -10.62 1.53 14.44
C ASN A 147 -9.45 1.64 15.42
N GLY A 148 -8.23 1.66 14.93
CA GLY A 148 -7.04 1.91 15.76
C GLY A 148 -6.96 3.31 16.37
N LYS A 149 -7.88 4.22 16.03
CA LYS A 149 -8.09 5.52 16.69
C LYS A 149 -9.33 5.55 17.60
N GLY A 150 -9.93 4.41 17.87
CA GLY A 150 -11.13 4.30 18.69
C GLY A 150 -12.44 4.25 17.90
N GLY A 151 -12.39 4.05 16.58
CA GLY A 151 -13.56 3.71 15.79
C GLY A 151 -14.03 2.28 16.06
N ASP A 152 -15.27 2.00 15.71
CA ASP A 152 -15.89 0.66 15.82
C ASP A 152 -16.59 0.31 14.49
N LEU A 153 -15.79 0.17 13.43
CA LEU A 153 -16.27 -0.18 12.11
C LEU A 153 -16.18 -1.70 11.90
N LYS A 154 -17.19 -2.29 11.29
CA LYS A 154 -17.05 -3.59 10.64
C LYS A 154 -16.04 -3.44 9.49
N VAL A 155 -15.00 -4.29 9.49
CA VAL A 155 -13.95 -4.28 8.45
C VAL A 155 -14.40 -5.13 7.27
N ASP A 156 -15.33 -4.60 6.49
CA ASP A 156 -15.97 -5.29 5.35
C ASP A 156 -15.43 -4.87 3.97
N GLY A 157 -14.72 -3.73 3.90
CA GLY A 157 -14.22 -3.16 2.64
C GLY A 157 -15.25 -2.28 1.92
N GLY A 158 -16.36 -1.94 2.57
CA GLY A 158 -17.36 -1.02 2.08
C GLY A 158 -17.08 0.41 2.53
N PHE A 159 -17.03 1.36 1.58
CA PHE A 159 -16.93 2.79 1.88
C PHE A 159 -18.34 3.42 1.86
N GLY A 160 -19.19 2.95 2.78
CA GLY A 160 -20.54 3.47 2.95
C GLY A 160 -20.61 4.66 3.93
N PRO A 161 -21.84 5.16 4.21
CA PRO A 161 -22.05 6.32 5.11
C PRO A 161 -21.41 6.16 6.48
N GLY A 162 -21.43 4.95 7.06
CA GLY A 162 -20.81 4.66 8.35
C GLY A 162 -19.30 4.83 8.31
N THR A 163 -18.63 4.31 7.28
CA THR A 163 -17.18 4.47 7.09
C THR A 163 -16.84 5.94 6.85
N LYS A 164 -17.63 6.67 6.04
CA LYS A 164 -17.43 8.10 5.77
C LYS A 164 -17.55 8.92 7.07
N LYS A 165 -18.60 8.73 7.85
CA LYS A 165 -18.81 9.42 9.14
C LYS A 165 -17.66 9.14 10.12
N ALA A 166 -17.21 7.90 10.22
CA ALA A 166 -16.09 7.53 11.09
C ALA A 166 -14.77 8.13 10.58
N PHE A 167 -14.54 8.16 9.27
CA PHE A 167 -13.38 8.80 8.67
C PHE A 167 -13.32 10.30 9.01
N GLU A 168 -14.43 11.02 8.86
CA GLU A 168 -14.53 12.44 9.21
C GLU A 168 -14.29 12.70 10.70
N LYS A 169 -14.75 11.80 11.57
CA LYS A 169 -14.57 11.91 13.02
C LYS A 169 -13.13 11.62 13.46
N TYR A 170 -12.55 10.53 12.97
CA TYR A 170 -11.27 10.01 13.49
C TYR A 170 -10.04 10.48 12.69
N LYS A 171 -10.20 10.89 11.43
CA LYS A 171 -9.16 11.46 10.55
C LYS A 171 -7.81 10.74 10.71
N PRO A 172 -7.68 9.49 10.22
CA PRO A 172 -6.41 8.78 10.30
C PRO A 172 -5.34 9.52 9.50
N SER A 173 -4.13 9.66 10.05
CA SER A 173 -3.01 10.31 9.34
C SER A 173 -2.41 9.40 8.27
N LEU A 174 -1.61 9.99 7.37
CA LEU A 174 -0.83 9.29 6.36
C LEU A 174 0.06 8.19 6.99
N GLU A 175 0.80 8.52 8.06
CA GLU A 175 1.68 7.57 8.75
C GLU A 175 0.90 6.39 9.31
N ARG A 176 -0.29 6.66 9.87
CA ARG A 176 -1.15 5.59 10.38
C ARG A 176 -1.60 4.68 9.24
N LEU A 177 -2.01 5.25 8.12
CA LEU A 177 -2.44 4.47 6.96
C LEU A 177 -1.29 3.63 6.39
N ARG A 178 -0.07 4.19 6.31
CA ARG A 178 1.15 3.44 5.96
C ARG A 178 1.40 2.28 6.91
N CYS A 179 1.33 2.50 8.23
CA CYS A 179 1.53 1.42 9.23
C CYS A 179 0.53 0.28 9.05
N TYR A 180 -0.76 0.58 8.82
CA TYR A 180 -1.77 -0.46 8.59
C TYR A 180 -1.60 -1.16 7.24
N ARG A 181 -1.08 -0.48 6.22
CA ARG A 181 -0.71 -1.08 4.93
C ARG A 181 0.47 -2.04 5.09
N LEU A 182 1.52 -1.65 5.81
CA LEU A 182 2.65 -2.52 6.13
C LEU A 182 2.21 -3.75 6.92
N LYS A 183 1.33 -3.55 7.93
CA LYS A 183 0.73 -4.65 8.67
C LYS A 183 -0.06 -5.60 7.77
N HIS A 184 -0.81 -5.09 6.80
CA HIS A 184 -1.54 -5.92 5.85
C HIS A 184 -0.59 -6.83 5.05
N TYR A 185 0.55 -6.34 4.57
CA TYR A 185 1.54 -7.14 3.87
C TYR A 185 2.19 -8.19 4.78
N TYR A 186 2.52 -7.81 6.02
CA TYR A 186 3.01 -8.75 7.02
C TYR A 186 2.01 -9.89 7.28
N ASP A 187 0.74 -9.56 7.52
CA ASP A 187 -0.32 -10.55 7.73
C ASP A 187 -0.54 -11.43 6.48
N LEU A 188 -0.30 -10.91 5.28
CA LEU A 188 -0.39 -11.66 4.03
C LEU A 188 0.73 -12.70 3.94
N VAL A 189 1.97 -12.31 4.20
CA VAL A 189 3.13 -13.22 4.17
C VAL A 189 3.01 -14.30 5.25
N ASN A 190 2.51 -13.98 6.45
CA ASN A 190 2.27 -14.98 7.48
C ASN A 190 1.25 -16.06 7.06
N ARG A 191 0.28 -15.69 6.21
CA ARG A 191 -0.70 -16.65 5.68
C ARG A 191 -0.23 -17.34 4.40
N LYS A 192 0.68 -16.72 3.67
CA LYS A 192 1.22 -17.17 2.38
C LYS A 192 2.73 -16.94 2.35
N PRO A 193 3.54 -17.81 3.00
CA PRO A 193 4.98 -17.61 3.13
C PRO A 193 5.72 -17.52 1.79
N GLU A 194 5.20 -18.13 0.74
CA GLU A 194 5.75 -18.04 -0.62
C GLU A 194 5.77 -16.61 -1.18
N GLN A 195 4.98 -15.70 -0.60
CA GLN A 195 4.95 -14.28 -0.97
C GLN A 195 6.06 -13.46 -0.32
N GLU A 196 6.84 -14.02 0.62
CA GLU A 196 7.90 -13.29 1.34
C GLU A 196 8.90 -12.59 0.41
N ARG A 197 9.20 -13.19 -0.74
CA ARG A 197 10.10 -12.64 -1.76
C ARG A 197 9.70 -11.24 -2.26
N PHE A 198 8.41 -10.91 -2.18
CA PHE A 198 7.88 -9.61 -2.63
C PHE A 198 7.81 -8.57 -1.51
N LEU A 199 7.96 -8.98 -0.25
CA LEU A 199 7.69 -8.13 0.92
C LEU A 199 8.53 -6.85 0.94
N PHE A 200 9.81 -6.95 0.58
CA PHE A 200 10.70 -5.79 0.53
C PHE A 200 10.22 -4.75 -0.50
N GLY A 201 9.84 -5.19 -1.70
CA GLY A 201 9.31 -4.33 -2.75
C GLY A 201 8.00 -3.65 -2.32
N TRP A 202 7.09 -4.41 -1.70
CA TRP A 202 5.84 -3.87 -1.20
C TRP A 202 6.04 -2.82 -0.10
N TYR A 203 6.97 -3.05 0.81
CA TYR A 203 7.30 -2.10 1.88
C TYR A 203 7.94 -0.83 1.30
N LYS A 204 8.89 -0.97 0.38
CA LYS A 204 9.52 0.17 -0.30
C LYS A 204 8.45 1.04 -0.99
N ARG A 205 7.50 0.42 -1.73
CA ARG A 205 6.39 1.13 -2.38
C ARG A 205 5.49 1.82 -1.35
N ALA A 206 5.06 1.12 -0.29
CA ALA A 206 4.19 1.70 0.72
C ALA A 206 4.80 2.91 1.45
N LEU A 207 6.12 2.97 1.56
CA LEU A 207 6.86 4.06 2.20
C LEU A 207 7.18 5.21 1.23
N SER A 208 7.10 4.99 -0.09
CA SER A 208 7.40 6.01 -1.09
C SER A 208 6.21 6.93 -1.42
N VAL A 209 4.99 6.50 -1.06
CA VAL A 209 3.73 7.21 -1.30
C VAL A 209 3.13 7.76 -0.03
#